data_f572fcbdb16664bf54893b2314bf381c
#
_entry.id   f572fcbdb16664bf54893b2314bf381c
#
_cell.length_a   1.000
_cell.length_b   1.000
_cell.length_c   1.000
_cell.angle_alpha   90.00
_cell.angle_beta   90.00
_cell.angle_gamma   90.00
#
_symmetry.space_group_name_H-M   'P 1'
#
loop_
_entity.id
_entity.type
_entity.pdbx_description
1 polymer ?
#
loop_
_entity_poly.entity_id
_entity_poly.type
_entity_poly.pdbx_seq_one_letter_code
_entity_poly.pdbx_strand_id
1 'polypeptide(L)'
;MFEKLFLLVKNNAGTAVINNPEIPAKHHNAVMIEASSSIIEVLKGQMENGKLKDLIKYFQSSGIYNHSLVSSIVNRFANRLNTFYHIDPIHALETANSLIPAVMQQLVRESKSEQIKEFGLTNMLTKLNGNRADLSILVNKLMVA
;
A
#
# COMPACT_ATOMS: atom_id res chain seq x y z
N MET A 1 0.99 0.77 12.31
CA MET A 1 0.86 0.27 10.93
C MET A 1 1.81 0.97 9.94
N PHE A 2 1.88 2.29 9.97
CA PHE A 2 2.74 3.04 9.05
C PHE A 2 4.19 2.58 9.11
N GLU A 3 4.75 2.42 10.29
CA GLU A 3 6.15 2.02 10.47
C GLU A 3 6.44 0.65 9.86
N LYS A 4 5.54 -0.31 10.02
CA LYS A 4 5.69 -1.65 9.45
C LYS A 4 5.56 -1.61 7.92
N LEU A 5 4.62 -0.83 7.41
CA LEU A 5 4.47 -0.65 5.97
C LEU A 5 5.70 0.03 5.38
N PHE A 6 6.25 1.03 6.06
CA PHE A 6 7.49 1.69 5.64
C PHE A 6 8.64 0.69 5.52
N LEU A 7 8.76 -0.28 6.43
CA LEU A 7 9.76 -1.33 6.33
C LEU A 7 9.57 -2.20 5.09
N LEU A 8 8.32 -2.53 4.74
CA LEU A 8 8.04 -3.26 3.50
C LEU A 8 8.43 -2.44 2.27
N VAL A 9 8.14 -1.16 2.28
CA VAL A 9 8.56 -0.25 1.19
C VAL A 9 10.08 -0.22 1.10
N LYS A 10 10.77 -0.04 2.21
CA LYS A 10 12.23 0.00 2.26
C LYS A 10 12.85 -1.28 1.73
N ASN A 11 12.30 -2.43 2.09
CA ASN A 11 12.80 -3.73 1.65
C ASN A 11 12.66 -3.95 0.15
N ASN A 12 11.74 -3.24 -0.50
CA ASN A 12 11.48 -3.35 -1.94
C ASN A 12 12.00 -2.17 -2.75
N ALA A 13 12.69 -1.21 -2.11
CA ALA A 13 13.05 0.07 -2.72
C ALA A 13 14.43 0.07 -3.41
N GLY A 14 15.17 -1.05 -3.40
CA GLY A 14 16.54 -1.08 -3.92
C GLY A 14 16.66 -0.56 -5.34
N THR A 15 15.96 -1.17 -6.29
CA THR A 15 15.99 -0.75 -7.70
C THR A 15 15.17 0.51 -7.94
N ALA A 16 13.98 0.57 -7.36
CA ALA A 16 13.03 1.64 -7.65
C ALA A 16 13.44 3.00 -7.09
N VAL A 17 14.12 3.03 -5.94
CA VAL A 17 14.46 4.27 -5.23
C VAL A 17 15.96 4.42 -5.05
N ILE A 18 16.59 3.47 -4.37
CA ILE A 18 18.01 3.60 -3.95
C ILE A 18 18.95 3.69 -5.14
N ASN A 19 18.76 2.85 -6.14
CA ASN A 19 19.59 2.79 -7.35
C ASN A 19 18.98 3.57 -8.53
N ASN A 20 17.98 4.41 -8.26
CA ASN A 20 17.31 5.19 -9.29
C ASN A 20 18.03 6.53 -9.49
N PRO A 21 18.61 6.80 -10.68
CA PRO A 21 19.31 8.04 -10.92
C PRO A 21 18.42 9.29 -10.89
N GLU A 22 17.11 9.11 -11.06
CA GLU A 22 16.15 10.23 -11.00
C GLU A 22 15.86 10.68 -9.57
N ILE A 23 16.25 9.89 -8.57
CA ILE A 23 16.00 10.19 -7.15
C ILE A 23 17.31 10.38 -6.42
N PRO A 24 17.70 11.63 -6.10
CA PRO A 24 18.90 11.89 -5.32
C PRO A 24 18.83 11.24 -3.93
N ALA A 25 19.98 10.85 -3.38
CA ALA A 25 20.07 10.18 -2.09
C ALA A 25 19.37 10.96 -0.96
N LYS A 26 19.42 12.28 -0.99
CA LYS A 26 18.77 13.14 0.00
C LYS A 26 17.24 13.01 0.01
N HIS A 27 16.64 12.48 -1.05
CA HIS A 27 15.20 12.31 -1.17
C HIS A 27 14.74 10.87 -0.98
N HIS A 28 15.66 9.91 -0.81
CA HIS A 28 15.28 8.49 -0.70
C HIS A 28 14.25 8.24 0.41
N ASN A 29 14.53 8.75 1.60
CA ASN A 29 13.63 8.54 2.75
C ASN A 29 12.26 9.19 2.52
N ALA A 30 12.24 10.42 2.03
CA ALA A 30 11.00 11.14 1.75
C ALA A 30 10.16 10.44 0.68
N VAL A 31 10.79 9.92 -0.37
CA VAL A 31 10.09 9.18 -1.44
C VAL A 31 9.49 7.89 -0.89
N MET A 32 10.19 7.18 -0.02
CA MET A 32 9.66 5.96 0.61
C MET A 32 8.48 6.28 1.54
N ILE A 33 8.51 7.42 2.23
CA ILE A 33 7.39 7.90 3.02
C ILE A 33 6.19 8.21 2.12
N GLU A 34 6.42 8.87 0.98
CA GLU A 34 5.35 9.14 0.00
C GLU A 34 4.71 7.86 -0.52
N ALA A 35 5.50 6.83 -0.81
CA ALA A 35 4.97 5.53 -1.23
C ALA A 35 4.07 4.93 -0.14
N SER A 36 4.54 4.91 1.10
CA SER A 36 3.78 4.39 2.24
C SER A 36 2.47 5.16 2.45
N SER A 37 2.54 6.49 2.38
CA SER A 37 1.36 7.35 2.51
C SER A 37 0.35 7.13 1.39
N SER A 38 0.84 6.95 0.17
CA SER A 38 -0.02 6.69 -1.00
C SER A 38 -0.79 5.38 -0.83
N ILE A 39 -0.14 4.34 -0.34
CA ILE A 39 -0.78 3.05 -0.06
C ILE A 39 -1.87 3.22 1.00
N ILE A 40 -1.53 3.82 2.14
CA ILE A 40 -2.47 3.99 3.25
C ILE A 40 -3.67 4.83 2.83
N GLU A 41 -3.46 5.92 2.13
CA GLU A 41 -4.54 6.82 1.71
C GLU A 41 -5.53 6.15 0.76
N VAL A 42 -5.03 5.33 -0.18
CA VAL A 42 -5.92 4.60 -1.10
C VAL A 42 -6.70 3.52 -0.35
N LEU A 43 -6.04 2.75 0.51
CA LEU A 43 -6.71 1.71 1.31
C LEU A 43 -7.78 2.32 2.22
N LYS A 44 -7.44 3.42 2.89
CA LYS A 44 -8.35 4.15 3.75
C LYS A 44 -9.54 4.72 2.97
N GLY A 45 -9.27 5.28 1.79
CA GLY A 45 -10.32 5.77 0.89
C GLY A 45 -11.29 4.69 0.47
N GLN A 46 -10.81 3.48 0.20
CA GLN A 46 -11.69 2.33 -0.12
C GLN A 46 -12.64 2.04 1.04
N MET A 47 -12.14 2.05 2.27
CA MET A 47 -12.99 1.82 3.44
C MET A 47 -14.03 2.93 3.62
N GLU A 48 -13.63 4.19 3.48
CA GLU A 48 -14.50 5.34 3.62
C GLU A 48 -15.60 5.40 2.55
N ASN A 49 -15.32 4.85 1.38
CA ASN A 49 -16.26 4.80 0.26
C ASN A 49 -17.13 3.55 0.24
N GLY A 50 -17.16 2.79 1.33
CA GLY A 50 -18.02 1.61 1.46
C GLY A 50 -17.54 0.39 0.68
N LYS A 51 -16.27 0.35 0.31
CA LYS A 51 -15.69 -0.75 -0.48
C LYS A 51 -14.91 -1.76 0.37
N LEU A 52 -15.30 -1.91 1.63
CA LEU A 52 -14.65 -2.83 2.56
C LEU A 52 -14.67 -4.28 2.03
N LYS A 53 -15.79 -4.71 1.45
CA LYS A 53 -15.91 -6.06 0.89
C LYS A 53 -14.88 -6.30 -0.24
N ASP A 54 -14.73 -5.35 -1.13
CA ASP A 54 -13.75 -5.45 -2.23
C ASP A 54 -12.32 -5.49 -1.71
N LEU A 55 -12.05 -4.70 -0.67
CA LEU A 55 -10.74 -4.67 -0.03
C LEU A 55 -10.41 -6.02 0.62
N ILE A 56 -11.37 -6.61 1.33
CA ILE A 56 -11.21 -7.94 1.93
C ILE A 56 -10.97 -8.99 0.85
N LYS A 57 -11.72 -8.96 -0.24
CA LYS A 57 -11.52 -9.89 -1.37
C LYS A 57 -10.12 -9.77 -1.96
N TYR A 58 -9.61 -8.55 -2.10
CA TYR A 58 -8.26 -8.34 -2.59
C TYR A 58 -7.24 -9.06 -1.73
N PHE A 59 -7.29 -8.90 -0.40
CA PHE A 59 -6.35 -9.54 0.50
C PHE A 59 -6.53 -11.05 0.57
N GLN A 60 -7.76 -11.56 0.52
CA GLN A 60 -8.02 -13.00 0.54
C GLN A 60 -7.56 -13.71 -0.72
N SER A 61 -7.64 -13.04 -1.86
CA SER A 61 -7.31 -13.60 -3.17
C SER A 61 -5.85 -13.44 -3.57
N SER A 62 -4.98 -13.13 -2.61
CA SER A 62 -3.55 -12.91 -2.85
C SER A 62 -3.27 -11.77 -3.83
N GLY A 63 -4.17 -10.79 -3.89
CA GLY A 63 -4.01 -9.60 -4.72
C GLY A 63 -4.30 -9.80 -6.20
N ILE A 64 -4.85 -10.95 -6.60
CA ILE A 64 -5.04 -11.27 -8.03
C ILE A 64 -6.23 -10.53 -8.66
N TYR A 65 -7.30 -10.26 -7.88
CA TYR A 65 -8.59 -9.85 -8.44
C TYR A 65 -8.85 -8.35 -8.46
N ASN A 66 -7.95 -7.50 -7.97
CA ASN A 66 -8.21 -6.07 -7.98
C ASN A 66 -7.03 -5.26 -8.48
N HIS A 67 -6.84 -5.30 -9.81
CA HIS A 67 -5.83 -4.48 -10.48
C HIS A 67 -6.09 -2.98 -10.32
N SER A 68 -7.37 -2.57 -10.18
CA SER A 68 -7.71 -1.15 -10.03
C SER A 68 -7.22 -0.57 -8.71
N LEU A 69 -7.19 -1.36 -7.63
CA LEU A 69 -6.65 -0.93 -6.36
C LEU A 69 -5.16 -0.59 -6.48
N VAL A 70 -4.38 -1.52 -7.02
CA VAL A 70 -2.94 -1.33 -7.21
C VAL A 70 -2.68 -0.17 -8.18
N SER A 71 -3.43 -0.09 -9.28
CA SER A 71 -3.32 1.01 -10.25
C SER A 71 -3.60 2.37 -9.62
N SER A 72 -4.59 2.45 -8.74
CA SER A 72 -4.88 3.69 -8.02
C SER A 72 -3.72 4.13 -7.14
N ILE A 73 -3.09 3.19 -6.46
CA ILE A 73 -1.91 3.48 -5.62
C ILE A 73 -0.74 3.92 -6.51
N VAL A 74 -0.48 3.18 -7.58
CA VAL A 74 0.59 3.50 -8.55
C VAL A 74 0.42 4.91 -9.08
N ASN A 75 -0.78 5.26 -9.52
CA ASN A 75 -1.06 6.58 -10.09
C ASN A 75 -0.90 7.69 -9.04
N ARG A 76 -1.37 7.47 -7.83
CA ARG A 76 -1.22 8.45 -6.75
C ARG A 76 0.24 8.70 -6.42
N PHE A 77 1.02 7.64 -6.28
CA PHE A 77 2.45 7.75 -5.99
C PHE A 77 3.19 8.43 -7.15
N ALA A 78 2.93 8.02 -8.39
CA ALA A 78 3.55 8.63 -9.58
C ALA A 78 3.25 10.13 -9.67
N ASN A 79 2.00 10.54 -9.40
CA ASN A 79 1.64 11.95 -9.40
C ASN A 79 2.39 12.75 -8.34
N ARG A 80 2.64 12.18 -7.18
CA ARG A 80 3.42 12.83 -6.13
C ARG A 80 4.89 12.94 -6.49
N LEU A 81 5.46 11.92 -7.11
CA LEU A 81 6.83 11.98 -7.61
C LEU A 81 6.98 13.09 -8.65
N ASN A 82 6.01 13.23 -9.54
CA ASN A 82 6.03 14.30 -10.54
C ASN A 82 5.86 15.67 -9.88
N THR A 83 4.89 15.83 -8.99
CA THR A 83 4.53 17.12 -8.40
C THR A 83 5.58 17.63 -7.41
N PHE A 84 6.07 16.76 -6.52
CA PHE A 84 6.92 17.18 -5.39
C PHE A 84 8.41 16.98 -5.63
N TYR A 85 8.78 16.07 -6.51
CA TYR A 85 10.19 15.72 -6.76
C TYR A 85 10.63 16.01 -8.19
N HIS A 86 9.75 16.62 -8.99
CA HIS A 86 10.04 17.03 -10.38
C HIS A 86 10.53 15.88 -11.28
N ILE A 87 10.10 14.68 -10.99
CA ILE A 87 10.38 13.51 -11.84
C ILE A 87 9.38 13.54 -12.99
N ASP A 88 9.86 13.40 -14.23
CA ASP A 88 8.96 13.43 -15.38
C ASP A 88 7.94 12.29 -15.30
N PRO A 89 6.75 12.44 -15.95
CA PRO A 89 5.66 11.46 -15.82
C PRO A 89 6.04 10.04 -16.18
N ILE A 90 6.90 9.84 -17.17
CA ILE A 90 7.31 8.51 -17.62
C ILE A 90 8.15 7.83 -16.54
N HIS A 91 9.19 8.50 -16.04
CA HIS A 91 10.05 7.97 -14.98
C HIS A 91 9.31 7.82 -13.66
N ALA A 92 8.39 8.75 -13.34
CA ALA A 92 7.56 8.64 -12.16
C ALA A 92 6.67 7.39 -12.20
N LEU A 93 6.05 7.11 -13.35
CA LEU A 93 5.22 5.93 -13.52
C LEU A 93 6.04 4.64 -13.48
N GLU A 94 7.21 4.62 -14.11
CA GLU A 94 8.12 3.48 -14.05
C GLU A 94 8.54 3.16 -12.61
N THR A 95 8.90 4.19 -11.84
CA THR A 95 9.27 4.03 -10.43
C THR A 95 8.12 3.47 -9.62
N ALA A 96 6.92 4.02 -9.79
CA ALA A 96 5.73 3.56 -9.09
C ALA A 96 5.38 2.11 -9.45
N ASN A 97 5.47 1.75 -10.72
CA ASN A 97 5.21 0.38 -11.18
C ASN A 97 6.27 -0.62 -10.71
N SER A 98 7.49 -0.17 -10.44
CA SER A 98 8.55 -1.03 -9.91
C SER A 98 8.37 -1.30 -8.42
N LEU A 99 7.84 -0.33 -7.67
CA LEU A 99 7.80 -0.39 -6.21
C LEU A 99 6.45 -0.89 -5.68
N ILE A 100 5.36 -0.27 -6.11
CA ILE A 100 4.04 -0.48 -5.49
C ILE A 100 3.53 -1.92 -5.62
N PRO A 101 3.55 -2.56 -6.81
CA PRO A 101 3.06 -3.93 -6.90
C PRO A 101 3.84 -4.90 -6.03
N ALA A 102 5.16 -4.74 -5.92
CA ALA A 102 5.99 -5.59 -5.07
C ALA A 102 5.64 -5.43 -3.58
N VAL A 103 5.46 -4.20 -3.13
CA VAL A 103 5.07 -3.90 -1.75
C VAL A 103 3.69 -4.47 -1.45
N MET A 104 2.73 -4.29 -2.36
CA MET A 104 1.37 -4.79 -2.17
C MET A 104 1.32 -6.31 -2.13
N GLN A 105 2.10 -6.99 -2.96
CA GLN A 105 2.23 -8.46 -2.90
C GLN A 105 2.75 -8.92 -1.54
N GLN A 106 3.77 -8.26 -1.03
CA GLN A 106 4.32 -8.59 0.28
C GLN A 106 3.33 -8.28 1.39
N LEU A 107 2.61 -7.16 1.31
CA LEU A 107 1.59 -6.80 2.28
C LEU A 107 0.48 -7.86 2.35
N VAL A 108 0.03 -8.36 1.19
CA VAL A 108 -0.96 -9.45 1.13
C VAL A 108 -0.44 -10.71 1.82
N ARG A 109 0.82 -11.09 1.55
CA ARG A 109 1.42 -12.25 2.21
C ARG A 109 1.51 -12.08 3.72
N GLU A 110 1.95 -10.89 4.18
CA GLU A 110 2.05 -10.60 5.61
C GLU A 110 0.68 -10.58 6.29
N SER A 111 -0.38 -10.16 5.59
CA SER A 111 -1.74 -10.17 6.13
C SER A 111 -2.27 -11.58 6.42
N LYS A 112 -1.69 -12.59 5.78
CA LYS A 112 -2.04 -14.01 5.99
C LYS A 112 -1.12 -14.69 6.98
N SER A 113 -0.04 -14.05 7.40
CA SER A 113 0.91 -14.59 8.35
C SER A 113 0.43 -14.36 9.78
N GLU A 114 0.46 -15.42 10.61
CA GLU A 114 0.17 -15.29 12.03
C GLU A 114 1.33 -14.69 12.82
N GLN A 115 2.52 -14.64 12.22
CA GLN A 115 3.74 -14.15 12.88
C GLN A 115 3.75 -12.64 13.06
N ILE A 116 3.13 -11.90 12.15
CA ILE A 116 3.06 -10.44 12.21
C ILE A 116 1.60 -10.03 12.36
N LYS A 117 1.13 -10.01 13.61
CA LYS A 117 -0.27 -9.71 13.94
C LYS A 117 -0.72 -8.34 13.47
N GLU A 118 0.19 -7.37 13.40
CA GLU A 118 -0.15 -6.01 12.98
C GLU A 118 -0.67 -5.94 11.54
N PHE A 119 -0.20 -6.85 10.67
CA PHE A 119 -0.69 -6.97 9.30
C PHE A 119 -1.80 -7.99 9.14
N GLY A 120 -2.22 -8.66 10.21
CA GLY A 120 -3.43 -9.47 10.16
C GLY A 120 -4.58 -8.65 9.63
N LEU A 121 -5.40 -9.22 8.73
CA LEU A 121 -6.40 -8.47 7.98
C LEU A 121 -7.31 -7.63 8.89
N THR A 122 -7.87 -8.22 9.94
CA THR A 122 -8.76 -7.52 10.86
C THR A 122 -8.06 -6.35 11.55
N ASN A 123 -6.85 -6.57 12.08
CA ASN A 123 -6.10 -5.52 12.77
C ASN A 123 -5.71 -4.39 11.83
N MET A 124 -5.27 -4.73 10.63
CA MET A 124 -4.91 -3.74 9.63
C MET A 124 -6.11 -2.86 9.25
N LEU A 125 -7.27 -3.46 8.99
CA LEU A 125 -8.47 -2.72 8.63
C LEU A 125 -8.96 -1.84 9.79
N THR A 126 -8.88 -2.34 11.02
CA THR A 126 -9.24 -1.57 12.20
C THR A 126 -8.35 -0.33 12.35
N LYS A 127 -7.05 -0.48 12.14
CA LYS A 127 -6.11 0.66 12.19
C LYS A 127 -6.34 1.65 11.06
N LEU A 128 -6.63 1.19 9.87
CA LEU A 128 -6.98 2.06 8.73
C LEU A 128 -8.25 2.86 9.02
N ASN A 129 -9.17 2.31 9.79
CA ASN A 129 -10.38 2.99 10.24
C ASN A 129 -10.14 3.96 11.42
N GLY A 130 -8.88 4.19 11.78
CA GLY A 130 -8.51 5.09 12.88
C GLY A 130 -8.87 4.57 14.26
N ASN A 131 -9.01 3.26 14.42
CA ASN A 131 -9.46 2.60 15.65
C ASN A 131 -10.84 3.09 16.14
N ARG A 132 -11.68 3.63 15.22
CA ARG A 132 -13.00 4.16 15.56
C ARG A 132 -13.97 3.08 16.00
N ALA A 133 -13.79 1.87 15.50
CA ALA A 133 -14.62 0.71 15.82
C ALA A 133 -13.83 -0.56 15.62
N ASP A 134 -14.17 -1.60 16.41
CA ASP A 134 -13.65 -2.94 16.18
C ASP A 134 -14.38 -3.56 14.99
N LEU A 135 -13.66 -3.83 13.93
CA LEU A 135 -14.22 -4.36 12.70
C LEU A 135 -14.22 -5.90 12.64
N SER A 136 -13.80 -6.58 13.71
CA SER A 136 -13.63 -8.04 13.68
C SER A 136 -14.92 -8.79 13.32
N ILE A 137 -16.05 -8.40 13.86
CA ILE A 137 -17.34 -9.04 13.57
C ILE A 137 -17.75 -8.81 12.11
N LEU A 138 -17.60 -7.58 11.63
CA LEU A 138 -17.96 -7.23 10.25
C LEU A 138 -17.04 -7.94 9.26
N VAL A 139 -15.72 -7.94 9.52
CA VAL A 139 -14.76 -8.61 8.65
C VAL A 139 -15.06 -10.11 8.59
N ASN A 140 -15.31 -10.74 9.73
CA ASN A 140 -15.65 -12.16 9.77
C ASN A 140 -16.92 -12.47 8.96
N LYS A 141 -17.96 -11.67 9.06
CA LYS A 141 -19.16 -11.83 8.26
C LYS A 141 -18.87 -11.75 6.76
N LEU A 142 -18.07 -10.79 6.34
CA LEU A 142 -17.76 -10.60 4.94
C LEU A 142 -16.83 -11.70 4.40
N MET A 143 -15.97 -12.26 5.24
CA MET A 143 -15.09 -13.36 4.86
C MET A 143 -15.84 -14.69 4.66
N VAL A 144 -16.94 -14.89 5.38
CA VAL A 144 -17.74 -16.13 5.31
C VAL A 144 -18.78 -16.05 4.20
N ALA A 145 -19.11 -14.85 3.79
CA ALA A 145 -20.08 -14.63 2.70
C ALA A 145 -19.39 -14.78 1.34
#